data_c36733ca307e70f246da181e50ec0c2a
#
_entry.id   c36733ca307e70f246da181e50ec0c2a
#
_cell.length_a   1.000
_cell.length_b   1.000
_cell.length_c   1.000
_cell.angle_alpha   90.00
_cell.angle_beta   90.00
_cell.angle_gamma   90.00
#
_symmetry.space_group_name_H-M   'P 1'
#
loop_
_entity.id
_entity.type
_entity.pdbx_description
1 polymer ?
#
loop_
_entity_poly.entity_id
_entity_poly.type
_entity_poly.pdbx_seq_one_letter_code
_entity_poly.pdbx_strand_id
1 'polypeptide(L)'
;MKDIQVDLRSDTVTKPTQGMLEAMMNAKVGDDVFGEDETVNLLEEKVAHLFGMESGLFCPSGTMTNQIAIKCFTNPMDEVICDETAHVYRYEGGGIAYNSMASVRLLYGDRGRLSPELIEPNINPDNIHHPKSTLVVLENTVNRGGGSCYTLEQIQPIYHLCRLKKLKLHLDGARIFNALVETGDHAKAYGELFDGISVCLSKGLGAPVGSVLLGSLETIEKAKRIRKVLGGGMRQAGFLAAAGIYALDNNVSRLREDHKHAKALAAVLNELPHVINVVPADTNIVIFELDKKHHANHFVEKLLDHGIKCNTFGPQMVRFVTHLDVSSTMIDQTIEVLKKIH
;
A
#
# COMPACT_ATOMS: atom_id res chain seq x y z
N MET A 1 -14.21 1.56 -28.65
CA MET A 1 -13.65 1.06 -27.34
C MET A 1 -14.62 0.02 -26.85
N LYS A 2 -14.12 -1.16 -26.38
CA LYS A 2 -15.00 -2.16 -25.76
C LYS A 2 -15.63 -1.54 -24.51
N ASP A 3 -16.92 -1.81 -24.28
CA ASP A 3 -17.62 -1.30 -23.10
C ASP A 3 -17.11 -2.08 -21.87
N ILE A 4 -16.37 -1.41 -20.99
CA ILE A 4 -15.77 -2.04 -19.81
C ILE A 4 -16.81 -1.97 -18.69
N GLN A 5 -17.31 -3.13 -18.30
CA GLN A 5 -18.32 -3.28 -17.25
C GLN A 5 -17.69 -3.51 -15.87
N VAL A 6 -16.55 -4.23 -15.81
CA VAL A 6 -15.86 -4.56 -14.55
C VAL A 6 -14.37 -4.27 -14.69
N ASP A 7 -13.81 -3.44 -13.81
CA ASP A 7 -12.37 -3.13 -13.79
C ASP A 7 -11.69 -3.72 -12.55
N LEU A 8 -11.00 -4.83 -12.70
CA LEU A 8 -10.28 -5.54 -11.64
C LEU A 8 -8.76 -5.32 -11.69
N ARG A 9 -8.28 -4.27 -12.38
CA ARG A 9 -6.83 -4.02 -12.52
C ARG A 9 -6.15 -3.64 -11.23
N SER A 10 -6.77 -2.75 -10.46
CA SER A 10 -6.20 -2.17 -9.23
C SER A 10 -7.26 -1.35 -8.49
N ASP A 11 -7.16 -1.28 -7.19
CA ASP A 11 -7.93 -0.34 -6.35
C ASP A 11 -7.50 1.13 -6.54
N THR A 12 -6.45 1.39 -7.30
CA THR A 12 -6.03 2.75 -7.70
C THR A 12 -6.91 3.36 -8.79
N VAL A 13 -7.83 2.58 -9.39
CA VAL A 13 -8.76 3.08 -10.43
C VAL A 13 -10.07 3.58 -9.84
N THR A 14 -10.27 3.47 -8.53
CA THR A 14 -11.46 3.96 -7.82
C THR A 14 -11.69 5.45 -8.07
N LYS A 15 -12.96 5.82 -8.14
CA LYS A 15 -13.39 7.20 -8.33
C LYS A 15 -14.02 7.74 -7.04
N PRO A 16 -13.92 9.06 -6.78
CA PRO A 16 -14.60 9.66 -5.66
C PRO A 16 -16.11 9.44 -5.73
N THR A 17 -16.70 9.07 -4.60
CA THR A 17 -18.16 9.00 -4.47
C THR A 17 -18.78 10.40 -4.46
N GLN A 18 -20.10 10.49 -4.69
CA GLN A 18 -20.83 11.76 -4.65
C GLN A 18 -20.63 12.48 -3.31
N GLY A 19 -20.75 11.78 -2.16
CA GLY A 19 -20.53 12.37 -0.86
C GLY A 19 -19.09 12.86 -0.64
N MET A 20 -18.10 12.18 -1.24
CA MET A 20 -16.72 12.61 -1.21
C MET A 20 -16.51 13.89 -2.03
N LEU A 21 -17.13 14.01 -3.22
CA LEU A 21 -17.09 15.23 -4.03
C LEU A 21 -17.73 16.42 -3.30
N GLU A 22 -18.85 16.19 -2.62
CA GLU A 22 -19.50 17.21 -1.80
C GLU A 22 -18.62 17.66 -0.62
N ALA A 23 -17.93 16.72 0.04
CA ALA A 23 -16.97 17.05 1.10
C ALA A 23 -15.81 17.91 0.56
N MET A 24 -15.29 17.56 -0.62
CA MET A 24 -14.25 18.34 -1.30
C MET A 24 -14.71 19.77 -1.61
N MET A 25 -15.92 19.93 -2.15
CA MET A 25 -16.44 21.26 -2.53
C MET A 25 -16.69 22.17 -1.30
N ASN A 26 -16.98 21.58 -0.13
CA ASN A 26 -17.25 22.32 1.10
C ASN A 26 -16.00 22.46 2.01
N ALA A 27 -14.81 22.02 1.53
CA ALA A 27 -13.60 22.08 2.33
C ALA A 27 -13.19 23.53 2.66
N LYS A 28 -12.79 23.74 3.91
CA LYS A 28 -12.15 24.99 4.34
C LYS A 28 -10.68 24.90 3.99
N VAL A 29 -10.22 25.79 3.13
CA VAL A 29 -8.86 25.73 2.59
C VAL A 29 -8.05 26.98 2.95
N GLY A 30 -6.74 26.81 3.00
CA GLY A 30 -5.73 27.84 3.17
C GLY A 30 -4.43 27.43 2.52
N ASP A 31 -3.33 28.11 2.77
CA ASP A 31 -2.03 27.70 2.25
C ASP A 31 -1.39 26.63 3.16
N ASP A 32 -1.35 25.37 2.68
CA ASP A 32 -0.73 24.23 3.40
C ASP A 32 0.74 24.49 3.76
N VAL A 33 1.49 25.19 2.90
CA VAL A 33 2.92 25.46 3.16
C VAL A 33 3.13 26.42 4.33
N PHE A 34 2.15 27.30 4.61
CA PHE A 34 2.13 28.16 5.79
C PHE A 34 1.41 27.53 7.00
N GLY A 35 0.87 26.32 6.83
CA GLY A 35 0.09 25.64 7.89
C GLY A 35 -1.29 26.23 8.10
N GLU A 36 -1.83 26.95 7.12
CA GLU A 36 -3.11 27.68 7.20
C GLU A 36 -4.29 26.88 6.65
N ASP A 37 -4.05 25.72 6.02
CA ASP A 37 -5.13 24.88 5.49
C ASP A 37 -5.75 24.04 6.60
N GLU A 38 -6.91 24.49 7.12
CA GLU A 38 -7.60 23.85 8.24
C GLU A 38 -7.92 22.37 7.94
N THR A 39 -8.29 22.05 6.70
CA THR A 39 -8.70 20.69 6.33
C THR A 39 -7.49 19.74 6.20
N VAL A 40 -6.36 20.23 5.72
CA VAL A 40 -5.10 19.46 5.74
C VAL A 40 -4.66 19.18 7.16
N ASN A 41 -4.64 20.21 8.02
CA ASN A 41 -4.27 20.07 9.42
C ASN A 41 -5.17 19.05 10.13
N LEU A 42 -6.49 19.09 9.90
CA LEU A 42 -7.44 18.15 10.47
C LEU A 42 -7.19 16.70 9.99
N LEU A 43 -6.86 16.48 8.70
CA LEU A 43 -6.53 15.17 8.17
C LEU A 43 -5.26 14.62 8.83
N GLU A 44 -4.20 15.42 8.89
CA GLU A 44 -2.92 15.04 9.49
C GLU A 44 -3.08 14.66 10.97
N GLU A 45 -3.79 15.49 11.76
CA GLU A 45 -4.11 15.22 13.16
C GLU A 45 -4.96 13.95 13.33
N LYS A 46 -6.01 13.80 12.50
CA LYS A 46 -6.92 12.64 12.55
C LYS A 46 -6.18 11.32 12.32
N VAL A 47 -5.30 11.25 11.30
CA VAL A 47 -4.55 10.02 11.00
C VAL A 47 -3.48 9.77 12.06
N ALA A 48 -2.77 10.81 12.53
CA ALA A 48 -1.80 10.69 13.61
C ALA A 48 -2.46 10.16 14.90
N HIS A 49 -3.60 10.73 15.29
CA HIS A 49 -4.36 10.28 16.45
C HIS A 49 -4.83 8.81 16.32
N LEU A 50 -5.33 8.42 15.15
CA LEU A 50 -5.79 7.06 14.88
C LEU A 50 -4.69 6.02 15.11
N PHE A 51 -3.46 6.33 14.71
CA PHE A 51 -2.29 5.46 14.89
C PHE A 51 -1.54 5.74 16.20
N GLY A 52 -1.94 6.73 17.02
CA GLY A 52 -1.26 7.08 18.26
C GLY A 52 0.16 7.63 18.02
N MET A 53 0.42 8.23 16.87
CA MET A 53 1.69 8.87 16.53
C MET A 53 1.63 10.38 16.76
N GLU A 54 2.80 11.02 16.93
CA GLU A 54 2.86 12.42 17.34
C GLU A 54 2.41 13.40 16.24
N SER A 55 2.64 13.08 14.96
CA SER A 55 2.32 14.00 13.86
C SER A 55 2.16 13.27 12.53
N GLY A 56 1.49 13.94 11.58
CA GLY A 56 1.31 13.49 10.21
C GLY A 56 1.76 14.54 9.20
N LEU A 57 1.99 14.11 7.95
CA LEU A 57 2.29 14.97 6.81
C LEU A 57 1.55 14.48 5.58
N PHE A 58 0.61 15.28 5.09
CA PHE A 58 -0.13 14.99 3.86
C PHE A 58 0.75 15.18 2.63
N CYS A 59 0.75 14.18 1.75
CA CYS A 59 1.52 14.17 0.50
C CYS A 59 0.63 13.71 -0.68
N PRO A 60 0.98 14.09 -1.92
CA PRO A 60 0.23 13.70 -3.11
C PRO A 60 0.13 12.19 -3.35
N SER A 61 1.10 11.40 -2.89
CA SER A 61 1.16 9.97 -3.17
C SER A 61 1.89 9.16 -2.08
N GLY A 62 1.59 7.84 -2.03
CA GLY A 62 2.32 6.89 -1.19
C GLY A 62 3.79 6.75 -1.56
N THR A 63 4.13 6.86 -2.85
CA THR A 63 5.52 6.91 -3.28
C THR A 63 6.26 8.07 -2.63
N MET A 64 5.65 9.26 -2.57
CA MET A 64 6.30 10.41 -1.95
C MET A 64 6.47 10.22 -0.44
N THR A 65 5.45 9.70 0.27
CA THR A 65 5.55 9.44 1.72
C THR A 65 6.63 8.41 2.04
N ASN A 66 6.74 7.33 1.26
CA ASN A 66 7.80 6.34 1.41
C ASN A 66 9.18 6.94 1.15
N GLN A 67 9.35 7.67 0.04
CA GLN A 67 10.65 8.27 -0.30
C GLN A 67 11.09 9.32 0.73
N ILE A 68 10.16 10.09 1.29
CA ILE A 68 10.42 11.03 2.39
C ILE A 68 10.85 10.27 3.65
N ALA A 69 10.11 9.22 4.04
CA ALA A 69 10.43 8.42 5.21
C ALA A 69 11.83 7.79 5.12
N ILE A 70 12.13 7.14 3.99
CA ILE A 70 13.43 6.52 3.76
C ILE A 70 14.54 7.58 3.87
N LYS A 71 14.35 8.74 3.24
CA LYS A 71 15.31 9.85 3.34
C LYS A 71 15.42 10.45 4.75
N CYS A 72 14.35 10.40 5.55
CA CYS A 72 14.41 10.83 6.96
C CYS A 72 15.26 9.89 7.81
N PHE A 73 15.22 8.59 7.54
CA PHE A 73 15.83 7.53 8.34
C PHE A 73 17.18 7.04 7.85
N THR A 74 17.66 7.57 6.72
CA THR A 74 18.95 7.19 6.12
C THR A 74 19.82 8.42 5.85
N ASN A 75 21.12 8.17 5.74
CA ASN A 75 22.09 9.10 5.20
C ASN A 75 22.68 8.53 3.89
N PRO A 76 23.32 9.33 3.04
CA PRO A 76 24.10 8.80 1.93
C PRO A 76 25.06 7.70 2.38
N MET A 77 25.16 6.61 1.60
CA MET A 77 25.95 5.39 1.87
C MET A 77 25.34 4.43 2.89
N ASP A 78 24.20 4.72 3.50
CA ASP A 78 23.47 3.75 4.32
C ASP A 78 22.83 2.64 3.46
N GLU A 79 22.33 1.62 4.15
CA GLU A 79 21.61 0.50 3.53
C GLU A 79 20.21 0.34 4.12
N VAL A 80 19.24 0.16 3.21
CA VAL A 80 17.84 -0.19 3.51
C VAL A 80 17.64 -1.67 3.31
N ILE A 81 17.04 -2.35 4.28
CA ILE A 81 16.67 -3.78 4.21
C ILE A 81 15.17 -3.85 3.88
N CYS A 82 14.79 -4.57 2.82
CA CYS A 82 13.40 -4.81 2.47
C CYS A 82 13.22 -6.14 1.72
N ASP A 83 11.98 -6.58 1.54
CA ASP A 83 11.70 -7.72 0.66
C ASP A 83 11.99 -7.37 -0.80
N GLU A 84 12.44 -8.38 -1.61
CA GLU A 84 12.76 -8.17 -3.02
C GLU A 84 11.56 -7.71 -3.86
N THR A 85 10.33 -8.02 -3.40
CA THR A 85 9.09 -7.65 -4.07
C THR A 85 8.48 -6.36 -3.54
N ALA A 86 9.06 -5.75 -2.49
CA ALA A 86 8.57 -4.53 -1.85
C ALA A 86 8.36 -3.40 -2.85
N HIS A 87 7.26 -2.67 -2.69
CA HIS A 87 6.88 -1.56 -3.57
C HIS A 87 7.94 -0.47 -3.60
N VAL A 88 8.52 -0.12 -2.45
CA VAL A 88 9.58 0.90 -2.32
C VAL A 88 10.81 0.62 -3.18
N TYR A 89 11.08 -0.65 -3.47
CA TYR A 89 12.18 -1.06 -4.33
C TYR A 89 11.77 -1.22 -5.79
N ARG A 90 10.66 -1.93 -6.05
CA ARG A 90 10.27 -2.36 -7.41
C ARG A 90 9.53 -1.29 -8.22
N TYR A 91 8.75 -0.42 -7.55
CA TYR A 91 7.74 0.39 -8.23
C TYR A 91 7.84 1.89 -7.94
N GLU A 92 8.95 2.35 -7.35
CA GLU A 92 9.16 3.77 -7.04
C GLU A 92 10.33 4.39 -7.84
N GLY A 93 10.55 3.87 -9.06
CA GLY A 93 11.48 4.48 -10.03
C GLY A 93 12.94 4.54 -9.60
N GLY A 94 13.40 3.64 -8.71
CA GLY A 94 14.75 3.70 -8.16
C GLY A 94 14.94 4.80 -7.11
N GLY A 95 13.82 5.25 -6.50
CA GLY A 95 13.78 6.40 -5.60
C GLY A 95 14.71 6.28 -4.38
N ILE A 96 14.92 5.09 -3.83
CA ILE A 96 15.85 4.87 -2.70
C ILE A 96 17.25 5.35 -3.07
N ALA A 97 17.77 4.92 -4.21
CA ALA A 97 19.09 5.34 -4.70
C ALA A 97 19.12 6.83 -5.07
N TYR A 98 18.08 7.30 -5.80
CA TYR A 98 18.04 8.66 -6.31
C TYR A 98 17.85 9.71 -5.19
N ASN A 99 16.87 9.52 -4.31
CA ASN A 99 16.53 10.50 -3.29
C ASN A 99 17.41 10.39 -2.05
N SER A 100 17.74 9.17 -1.62
CA SER A 100 18.42 8.92 -0.34
C SER A 100 19.90 8.57 -0.50
N MET A 101 20.36 8.26 -1.71
CA MET A 101 21.72 7.78 -1.98
C MET A 101 22.09 6.57 -1.10
N ALA A 102 21.11 5.73 -0.82
CA ALA A 102 21.25 4.54 -0.01
C ALA A 102 21.25 3.28 -0.89
N SER A 103 21.98 2.27 -0.47
CA SER A 103 21.92 0.92 -1.05
C SER A 103 20.72 0.14 -0.52
N VAL A 104 20.41 -1.00 -1.16
CA VAL A 104 19.29 -1.84 -0.76
C VAL A 104 19.76 -3.27 -0.57
N ARG A 105 19.45 -3.86 0.58
CA ARG A 105 19.59 -5.27 0.88
C ARG A 105 18.23 -5.94 0.66
N LEU A 106 18.17 -6.79 -0.38
CA LEU A 106 16.95 -7.52 -0.72
C LEU A 106 16.92 -8.87 -0.02
N LEU A 107 15.80 -9.16 0.62
CA LEU A 107 15.54 -10.43 1.28
C LEU A 107 14.33 -11.14 0.62
N TYR A 108 14.24 -12.45 0.81
CA TYR A 108 13.18 -13.29 0.24
C TYR A 108 12.25 -13.76 1.36
N GLY A 109 11.23 -12.96 1.63
CA GLY A 109 10.24 -13.23 2.67
C GLY A 109 9.15 -14.20 2.22
N ASP A 110 8.44 -14.78 3.20
CA ASP A 110 7.25 -15.57 2.92
C ASP A 110 6.12 -14.67 2.40
N ARG A 111 5.80 -14.80 1.11
CA ARG A 111 4.84 -13.91 0.44
C ARG A 111 5.16 -12.42 0.65
N GLY A 112 6.45 -12.08 0.67
CA GLY A 112 6.96 -10.72 0.89
C GLY A 112 7.04 -10.29 2.37
N ARG A 113 6.73 -11.19 3.31
CA ARG A 113 6.83 -10.92 4.75
C ARG A 113 8.19 -11.37 5.27
N LEU A 114 8.94 -10.43 5.82
CA LEU A 114 10.23 -10.70 6.46
C LEU A 114 10.05 -11.23 7.88
N SER A 115 11.08 -11.88 8.40
CA SER A 115 11.16 -12.31 9.79
C SER A 115 12.51 -11.91 10.41
N PRO A 116 12.66 -11.92 11.76
CA PRO A 116 13.95 -11.64 12.40
C PRO A 116 15.06 -12.55 11.91
N GLU A 117 14.78 -13.83 11.67
CA GLU A 117 15.73 -14.84 11.22
C GLU A 117 16.28 -14.54 9.83
N LEU A 118 15.48 -13.87 8.99
CA LEU A 118 15.92 -13.38 7.67
C LEU A 118 16.68 -12.07 7.79
N ILE A 119 16.27 -11.17 8.67
CA ILE A 119 16.83 -9.83 8.78
C ILE A 119 18.19 -9.88 9.48
N GLU A 120 18.30 -10.54 10.65
CA GLU A 120 19.46 -10.46 11.53
C GLU A 120 20.79 -10.83 10.85
N PRO A 121 20.91 -11.96 10.13
CA PRO A 121 22.16 -12.33 9.45
C PRO A 121 22.52 -11.41 8.27
N ASN A 122 21.61 -10.57 7.83
CA ASN A 122 21.78 -9.63 6.72
C ASN A 122 22.06 -8.18 7.17
N ILE A 123 22.15 -7.94 8.46
CA ILE A 123 22.62 -6.64 9.00
C ILE A 123 24.13 -6.60 8.87
N ASN A 124 24.63 -5.58 8.17
CA ASN A 124 26.06 -5.44 7.97
C ASN A 124 26.79 -5.18 9.31
N PRO A 125 28.01 -5.77 9.51
CA PRO A 125 28.84 -5.44 10.64
C PRO A 125 29.34 -3.99 10.57
N ASP A 126 29.69 -3.41 11.71
CA ASP A 126 30.34 -2.10 11.75
C ASP A 126 31.76 -2.20 11.20
N ASN A 127 31.88 -2.06 9.87
CA ASN A 127 33.12 -2.21 9.10
C ASN A 127 33.09 -1.27 7.90
N ILE A 128 34.18 -0.55 7.66
CA ILE A 128 34.32 0.45 6.59
C ILE A 128 34.12 -0.09 5.17
N HIS A 129 34.16 -1.41 4.98
CA HIS A 129 33.93 -2.05 3.67
C HIS A 129 32.45 -2.26 3.36
N HIS A 130 31.55 -2.06 4.32
CA HIS A 130 30.13 -2.28 4.16
C HIS A 130 29.35 -0.98 4.32
N PRO A 131 28.23 -0.81 3.58
CA PRO A 131 27.26 0.23 3.89
C PRO A 131 26.66 -0.06 5.27
N LYS A 132 26.34 0.98 6.03
CA LYS A 132 25.71 0.82 7.33
C LYS A 132 24.23 0.49 7.15
N SER A 133 23.79 -0.67 7.62
CA SER A 133 22.35 -0.99 7.69
C SER A 133 21.70 -0.06 8.73
N THR A 134 20.68 0.71 8.34
CA THR A 134 20.03 1.71 9.19
C THR A 134 18.53 1.61 9.24
N LEU A 135 17.90 1.01 8.22
CA LEU A 135 16.44 0.99 8.06
C LEU A 135 15.96 -0.38 7.60
N VAL A 136 14.90 -0.88 8.24
CA VAL A 136 14.08 -1.98 7.73
C VAL A 136 12.75 -1.40 7.24
N VAL A 137 12.31 -1.82 6.04
CA VAL A 137 11.00 -1.45 5.48
C VAL A 137 10.15 -2.69 5.34
N LEU A 138 8.96 -2.67 5.94
CA LEU A 138 7.91 -3.67 5.76
C LEU A 138 6.78 -3.10 4.91
N GLU A 139 6.02 -3.96 4.25
CA GLU A 139 4.84 -3.58 3.46
C GLU A 139 3.60 -4.29 3.98
N ASN A 140 2.53 -3.58 4.28
CA ASN A 140 1.26 -4.16 4.73
C ASN A 140 0.04 -3.43 4.09
N THR A 141 -0.81 -4.14 3.35
CA THR A 141 -0.67 -5.54 2.90
C THR A 141 0.33 -5.67 1.76
N VAL A 142 0.98 -6.83 1.65
CA VAL A 142 2.00 -7.07 0.62
C VAL A 142 1.34 -7.26 -0.75
N ASN A 143 1.59 -6.34 -1.67
CA ASN A 143 0.98 -6.34 -3.01
C ASN A 143 1.32 -7.61 -3.82
N ARG A 144 2.59 -7.99 -3.87
CA ARG A 144 3.03 -9.17 -4.60
C ARG A 144 2.80 -10.50 -3.86
N GLY A 145 2.52 -10.41 -2.56
CA GLY A 145 2.13 -11.55 -1.73
C GLY A 145 0.64 -11.92 -1.80
N GLY A 146 -0.14 -11.36 -2.76
CA GLY A 146 -1.59 -11.60 -2.84
C GLY A 146 -2.36 -10.89 -1.72
N GLY A 147 -1.91 -9.72 -1.30
CA GLY A 147 -2.53 -8.98 -0.20
C GLY A 147 -2.29 -9.62 1.16
N SER A 148 -1.19 -10.39 1.32
CA SER A 148 -0.83 -11.00 2.61
C SER A 148 -0.64 -9.94 3.70
N CYS A 149 -1.12 -10.26 4.90
CA CYS A 149 -1.02 -9.39 6.07
C CYS A 149 0.07 -9.87 7.01
N TYR A 150 0.78 -8.93 7.62
CA TYR A 150 1.46 -9.19 8.88
C TYR A 150 0.46 -9.15 10.03
N THR A 151 0.62 -10.03 11.02
CA THR A 151 0.00 -9.89 12.33
C THR A 151 0.92 -9.12 13.27
N LEU A 152 0.38 -8.59 14.37
CA LEU A 152 1.21 -7.92 15.39
C LEU A 152 2.26 -8.86 15.99
N GLU A 153 1.92 -10.16 16.17
CA GLU A 153 2.86 -11.17 16.65
C GLU A 153 4.06 -11.37 15.71
N GLN A 154 3.87 -11.15 14.40
CA GLN A 154 4.96 -11.22 13.42
C GLN A 154 5.79 -9.93 13.39
N ILE A 155 5.18 -8.78 13.64
CA ILE A 155 5.87 -7.47 13.60
C ILE A 155 6.68 -7.24 14.90
N GLN A 156 6.14 -7.59 16.07
CA GLN A 156 6.78 -7.34 17.35
C GLN A 156 8.23 -7.89 17.46
N PRO A 157 8.52 -9.13 17.05
CA PRO A 157 9.90 -9.63 17.05
C PRO A 157 10.84 -8.83 16.13
N ILE A 158 10.34 -8.38 14.97
CA ILE A 158 11.11 -7.53 14.05
C ILE A 158 11.40 -6.17 14.70
N TYR A 159 10.40 -5.57 15.35
CA TYR A 159 10.57 -4.34 16.11
C TYR A 159 11.64 -4.48 17.19
N HIS A 160 11.60 -5.54 18.01
CA HIS A 160 12.60 -5.78 19.06
C HIS A 160 14.00 -5.95 18.49
N LEU A 161 14.14 -6.69 17.37
CA LEU A 161 15.41 -6.81 16.66
C LEU A 161 15.92 -5.43 16.19
N CYS A 162 15.06 -4.64 15.57
CA CYS A 162 15.42 -3.28 15.10
C CYS A 162 15.87 -2.40 16.27
N ARG A 163 15.17 -2.41 17.41
CA ARG A 163 15.60 -1.67 18.61
C ARG A 163 16.95 -2.13 19.12
N LEU A 164 17.17 -3.45 19.23
CA LEU A 164 18.43 -4.04 19.70
C LEU A 164 19.60 -3.65 18.79
N LYS A 165 19.38 -3.67 17.47
CA LYS A 165 20.41 -3.36 16.46
C LYS A 165 20.49 -1.87 16.08
N LYS A 166 19.70 -1.00 16.73
CA LYS A 166 19.60 0.44 16.48
C LYS A 166 19.19 0.78 15.02
N LEU A 167 18.36 -0.08 14.43
CA LEU A 167 17.74 0.15 13.12
C LEU A 167 16.43 0.91 13.29
N LYS A 168 16.09 1.72 12.31
CA LYS A 168 14.76 2.28 12.14
C LYS A 168 13.84 1.27 11.49
N LEU A 169 12.53 1.36 11.78
CA LEU A 169 11.51 0.50 11.20
C LEU A 169 10.42 1.37 10.56
N HIS A 170 10.25 1.24 9.22
CA HIS A 170 9.23 1.95 8.45
C HIS A 170 8.19 0.96 7.89
N LEU A 171 6.93 1.38 7.90
CA LEU A 171 5.83 0.65 7.28
C LEU A 171 5.35 1.35 6.01
N ASP A 172 5.51 0.70 4.86
CA ASP A 172 4.68 0.99 3.70
C ASP A 172 3.28 0.46 3.94
N GLY A 173 2.41 1.32 4.45
CA GLY A 173 1.01 1.04 4.76
C GLY A 173 0.08 1.34 3.59
N ALA A 174 0.51 1.03 2.36
CA ALA A 174 -0.26 1.29 1.14
C ALA A 174 -1.68 0.74 1.18
N ARG A 175 -1.90 -0.34 1.96
CA ARG A 175 -3.23 -0.93 2.22
C ARG A 175 -3.38 -1.32 3.70
N ILE A 176 -2.84 -0.52 4.60
CA ILE A 176 -2.89 -0.83 6.04
C ILE A 176 -4.32 -1.02 6.56
N PHE A 177 -5.30 -0.27 6.05
CA PHE A 177 -6.69 -0.44 6.47
C PHE A 177 -7.29 -1.79 6.03
N ASN A 178 -6.83 -2.37 4.90
CA ASN A 178 -7.21 -3.74 4.54
C ASN A 178 -6.64 -4.74 5.57
N ALA A 179 -5.39 -4.57 6.00
CA ALA A 179 -4.81 -5.41 7.06
C ALA A 179 -5.60 -5.28 8.37
N LEU A 180 -5.85 -4.06 8.85
CA LEU A 180 -6.59 -3.81 10.08
C LEU A 180 -8.00 -4.41 10.07
N VAL A 181 -8.69 -4.34 8.92
CA VAL A 181 -10.04 -4.90 8.77
C VAL A 181 -10.02 -6.43 8.75
N GLU A 182 -8.98 -7.05 8.19
CA GLU A 182 -8.84 -8.52 8.13
C GLU A 182 -8.37 -9.09 9.47
N THR A 183 -7.36 -8.49 10.12
CA THR A 183 -6.81 -8.99 11.39
C THR A 183 -7.65 -8.61 12.60
N GLY A 184 -8.38 -7.50 12.53
CA GLY A 184 -9.08 -6.91 13.68
C GLY A 184 -8.17 -6.12 14.61
N ASP A 185 -6.92 -5.89 14.24
CA ASP A 185 -5.95 -5.15 15.02
C ASP A 185 -6.32 -3.66 15.13
N HIS A 186 -5.89 -3.02 16.22
CA HIS A 186 -6.03 -1.59 16.39
C HIS A 186 -4.87 -0.83 15.73
N ALA A 187 -5.16 0.21 14.96
CA ALA A 187 -4.15 1.04 14.29
C ALA A 187 -3.09 1.59 15.27
N LYS A 188 -3.48 1.93 16.49
CA LYS A 188 -2.58 2.44 17.53
C LYS A 188 -1.45 1.45 17.86
N ALA A 189 -1.72 0.15 17.87
CA ALA A 189 -0.70 -0.86 18.12
C ALA A 189 0.40 -0.88 17.04
N TYR A 190 0.07 -0.51 15.80
CA TYR A 190 1.07 -0.31 14.74
C TYR A 190 1.90 0.95 15.00
N GLY A 191 1.29 2.06 15.41
CA GLY A 191 2.03 3.29 15.72
C GLY A 191 3.09 3.13 16.80
N GLU A 192 2.87 2.22 17.76
CA GLU A 192 3.83 1.91 18.82
C GLU A 192 5.07 1.13 18.33
N LEU A 193 4.97 0.46 17.16
CA LEU A 193 6.04 -0.42 16.67
C LEU A 193 6.91 0.22 15.58
N PHE A 194 6.43 1.28 14.91
CA PHE A 194 7.13 1.87 13.77
C PHE A 194 7.66 3.29 14.05
N ASP A 195 8.82 3.61 13.47
CA ASP A 195 9.37 4.98 13.48
C ASP A 195 8.64 5.88 12.46
N GLY A 196 8.09 5.27 11.41
CA GLY A 196 7.29 5.97 10.40
C GLY A 196 6.33 5.02 9.70
N ILE A 197 5.12 5.52 9.40
CA ILE A 197 4.08 4.78 8.66
C ILE A 197 3.60 5.64 7.50
N SER A 198 3.61 5.08 6.30
CA SER A 198 2.95 5.66 5.12
C SER A 198 1.53 5.12 5.02
N VAL A 199 0.52 6.00 5.10
CA VAL A 199 -0.90 5.63 5.06
C VAL A 199 -1.51 6.13 3.75
N CYS A 200 -1.80 5.24 2.80
CA CYS A 200 -2.38 5.62 1.52
C CYS A 200 -3.91 5.73 1.61
N LEU A 201 -4.46 6.83 1.04
CA LEU A 201 -5.88 7.12 0.99
C LEU A 201 -6.50 6.86 -0.39
N SER A 202 -5.67 6.84 -1.44
CA SER A 202 -6.09 6.81 -2.86
C SER A 202 -6.10 5.41 -3.47
N LYS A 203 -6.58 4.43 -2.72
CA LYS A 203 -6.77 3.03 -3.16
C LYS A 203 -8.15 2.53 -2.73
N GLY A 204 -8.24 1.42 -2.01
CA GLY A 204 -9.51 0.85 -1.54
C GLY A 204 -10.39 1.81 -0.73
N LEU A 205 -9.81 2.83 -0.11
CA LEU A 205 -10.56 3.90 0.56
C LEU A 205 -11.24 4.89 -0.40
N GLY A 206 -10.83 4.94 -1.68
CA GLY A 206 -11.50 5.69 -2.74
C GLY A 206 -11.18 7.19 -2.82
N ALA A 207 -10.29 7.74 -1.99
CA ALA A 207 -9.86 9.12 -2.18
C ALA A 207 -9.11 9.28 -3.53
N PRO A 208 -9.32 10.39 -4.26
CA PRO A 208 -8.74 10.54 -5.61
C PRO A 208 -7.22 10.67 -5.59
N VAL A 209 -6.67 11.21 -4.51
CA VAL A 209 -5.25 11.53 -4.34
C VAL A 209 -4.90 11.48 -2.85
N GLY A 210 -3.68 11.12 -2.54
CA GLY A 210 -3.08 11.42 -1.26
C GLY A 210 -2.70 10.25 -0.39
N SER A 211 -1.72 10.53 0.44
CA SER A 211 -1.21 9.67 1.51
C SER A 211 -0.73 10.54 2.67
N VAL A 212 -0.71 9.99 3.88
CA VAL A 212 -0.19 10.66 5.06
C VAL A 212 1.02 9.89 5.57
N LEU A 213 2.15 10.59 5.71
CA LEU A 213 3.31 10.06 6.44
C LEU A 213 3.14 10.38 7.93
N LEU A 214 3.23 9.37 8.76
CA LEU A 214 3.19 9.48 10.22
C LEU A 214 4.58 9.30 10.83
N GLY A 215 4.86 9.99 11.91
CA GLY A 215 6.13 9.88 12.63
C GLY A 215 6.17 10.73 13.90
N SER A 216 7.36 10.83 14.49
CA SER A 216 7.62 11.79 15.57
C SER A 216 7.56 13.23 15.04
N LEU A 217 7.35 14.20 15.93
CA LEU A 217 7.42 15.63 15.57
C LEU A 217 8.74 15.98 14.86
N GLU A 218 9.87 15.48 15.35
CA GLU A 218 11.18 15.70 14.75
C GLU A 218 11.25 15.14 13.32
N THR A 219 10.75 13.92 13.13
CA THR A 219 10.69 13.27 11.80
C THR A 219 9.83 14.05 10.84
N ILE A 220 8.65 14.50 11.25
CA ILE A 220 7.72 15.24 10.40
C ILE A 220 8.24 16.62 10.05
N GLU A 221 8.92 17.33 10.97
CA GLU A 221 9.57 18.61 10.66
C GLU A 221 10.68 18.46 9.62
N LYS A 222 11.47 17.40 9.67
CA LYS A 222 12.44 17.07 8.61
C LYS A 222 11.71 16.70 7.30
N ALA A 223 10.65 15.93 7.39
CA ALA A 223 9.84 15.48 6.26
C ALA A 223 9.20 16.64 5.48
N LYS A 224 8.72 17.69 6.14
CA LYS A 224 8.18 18.91 5.50
C LYS A 224 9.18 19.55 4.54
N ARG A 225 10.46 19.64 4.94
CA ARG A 225 11.53 20.19 4.08
C ARG A 225 11.78 19.29 2.87
N ILE A 226 11.80 17.98 3.07
CA ILE A 226 11.99 17.01 1.98
C ILE A 226 10.77 17.05 1.03
N ARG A 227 9.54 17.08 1.56
CA ARG A 227 8.30 17.25 0.77
C ARG A 227 8.39 18.50 -0.12
N LYS A 228 8.90 19.60 0.42
CA LYS A 228 9.07 20.84 -0.34
C LYS A 228 10.03 20.67 -1.52
N VAL A 229 11.19 20.03 -1.31
CA VAL A 229 12.17 19.75 -2.35
C VAL A 229 11.60 18.84 -3.45
N LEU A 230 10.80 17.83 -3.06
CA LEU A 230 10.17 16.90 -3.99
C LEU A 230 8.96 17.49 -4.73
N GLY A 231 8.60 18.76 -4.49
CA GLY A 231 7.48 19.43 -5.14
C GLY A 231 6.10 19.09 -4.55
N GLY A 232 6.04 18.41 -3.40
CA GLY A 232 4.81 17.98 -2.75
C GLY A 232 4.15 19.03 -1.83
N GLY A 233 4.71 20.23 -1.72
CA GLY A 233 4.09 21.35 -1.01
C GLY A 233 3.02 21.99 -1.88
N MET A 234 1.82 21.45 -1.83
CA MET A 234 0.64 21.99 -2.51
C MET A 234 0.11 23.22 -1.74
N ARG A 235 -0.75 24.02 -2.37
CA ARG A 235 -1.32 25.22 -1.72
C ARG A 235 -2.63 24.87 -1.02
N GLN A 236 -3.75 25.05 -1.67
CA GLN A 236 -5.09 24.75 -1.14
C GLN A 236 -5.38 23.25 -1.26
N ALA A 237 -4.59 22.43 -0.59
CA ALA A 237 -4.69 20.98 -0.61
C ALA A 237 -5.86 20.42 0.20
N GLY A 238 -6.53 21.26 0.98
CA GLY A 238 -7.71 20.90 1.77
C GLY A 238 -8.85 20.32 0.95
N PHE A 239 -8.99 20.70 -0.33
CA PHE A 239 -9.93 20.03 -1.24
C PHE A 239 -9.66 18.52 -1.35
N LEU A 240 -8.39 18.13 -1.44
CA LEU A 240 -7.99 16.72 -1.53
C LEU A 240 -8.02 16.05 -0.14
N ALA A 241 -7.61 16.78 0.89
CA ALA A 241 -7.62 16.29 2.27
C ALA A 241 -9.04 15.96 2.75
N ALA A 242 -10.04 16.75 2.35
CA ALA A 242 -11.46 16.50 2.66
C ALA A 242 -11.92 15.12 2.13
N ALA A 243 -11.48 14.73 0.93
CA ALA A 243 -11.76 13.39 0.41
C ALA A 243 -11.11 12.30 1.29
N GLY A 244 -9.91 12.54 1.80
CA GLY A 244 -9.24 11.65 2.73
C GLY A 244 -9.98 11.49 4.05
N ILE A 245 -10.47 12.59 4.63
CA ILE A 245 -11.29 12.57 5.85
C ILE A 245 -12.57 11.78 5.62
N TYR A 246 -13.30 12.09 4.52
CA TYR A 246 -14.51 11.37 4.15
C TYR A 246 -14.25 9.85 4.00
N ALA A 247 -13.15 9.49 3.34
CA ALA A 247 -12.75 8.11 3.13
C ALA A 247 -12.52 7.35 4.44
N LEU A 248 -11.83 7.99 5.39
CA LEU A 248 -11.57 7.43 6.72
C LEU A 248 -12.86 7.22 7.52
N ASP A 249 -13.81 8.15 7.42
CA ASP A 249 -15.06 8.09 8.19
C ASP A 249 -16.08 7.11 7.61
N ASN A 250 -16.06 6.89 6.28
CA ASN A 250 -17.14 6.16 5.61
C ASN A 250 -16.70 4.86 4.94
N ASN A 251 -15.43 4.72 4.52
CA ASN A 251 -15.03 3.64 3.62
C ASN A 251 -14.16 2.54 4.26
N VAL A 252 -13.70 2.70 5.51
CA VAL A 252 -12.84 1.69 6.16
C VAL A 252 -13.61 0.37 6.37
N SER A 253 -14.80 0.42 6.97
CA SER A 253 -15.56 -0.79 7.30
C SER A 253 -16.01 -1.59 6.07
N ARG A 254 -16.25 -0.91 4.93
CA ARG A 254 -16.67 -1.53 3.68
C ARG A 254 -15.58 -2.36 3.00
N LEU A 255 -14.31 -2.21 3.36
CA LEU A 255 -13.23 -3.04 2.83
C LEU A 255 -13.47 -4.54 3.04
N ARG A 256 -14.31 -4.91 4.01
CA ARG A 256 -14.77 -6.31 4.19
C ARG A 256 -15.51 -6.86 2.97
N GLU A 257 -16.22 -6.01 2.23
CA GLU A 257 -16.91 -6.40 0.99
C GLU A 257 -15.89 -6.74 -0.09
N ASP A 258 -14.82 -5.91 -0.21
CA ASP A 258 -13.75 -6.18 -1.16
C ASP A 258 -13.05 -7.51 -0.86
N HIS A 259 -12.80 -7.81 0.43
CA HIS A 259 -12.23 -9.10 0.84
C HIS A 259 -13.17 -10.27 0.52
N LYS A 260 -14.46 -10.12 0.77
CA LYS A 260 -15.48 -11.14 0.42
C LYS A 260 -15.49 -11.41 -1.09
N HIS A 261 -15.47 -10.36 -1.90
CA HIS A 261 -15.42 -10.45 -3.36
C HIS A 261 -14.15 -11.16 -3.84
N ALA A 262 -12.98 -10.82 -3.28
CA ALA A 262 -11.71 -11.47 -3.60
C ALA A 262 -11.74 -12.97 -3.25
N LYS A 263 -12.23 -13.32 -2.06
CA LYS A 263 -12.36 -14.73 -1.61
C LYS A 263 -13.31 -15.52 -2.51
N ALA A 264 -14.41 -14.91 -2.98
CA ALA A 264 -15.34 -15.56 -3.91
C ALA A 264 -14.69 -15.84 -5.27
N LEU A 265 -13.95 -14.87 -5.83
CA LEU A 265 -13.20 -15.08 -7.07
C LEU A 265 -12.12 -16.16 -6.91
N ALA A 266 -11.37 -16.14 -5.82
CA ALA A 266 -10.30 -17.11 -5.54
C ALA A 266 -10.89 -18.55 -5.43
N ALA A 267 -12.04 -18.72 -4.81
CA ALA A 267 -12.71 -20.01 -4.68
C ALA A 267 -13.04 -20.62 -6.07
N VAL A 268 -13.63 -19.82 -6.95
CA VAL A 268 -13.96 -20.27 -8.33
C VAL A 268 -12.69 -20.55 -9.14
N LEU A 269 -11.66 -19.71 -9.04
CA LEU A 269 -10.40 -19.91 -9.75
C LEU A 269 -9.72 -21.23 -9.37
N ASN A 270 -9.80 -21.66 -8.10
CA ASN A 270 -9.27 -22.95 -7.65
C ASN A 270 -9.98 -24.16 -8.29
N GLU A 271 -11.19 -24.00 -8.82
CA GLU A 271 -11.97 -25.08 -9.47
C GLU A 271 -11.71 -25.16 -10.97
N LEU A 272 -11.05 -24.15 -11.56
CA LEU A 272 -10.82 -24.11 -13.00
C LEU A 272 -9.65 -25.01 -13.43
N PRO A 273 -9.82 -25.90 -14.42
CA PRO A 273 -8.82 -26.90 -14.78
C PRO A 273 -7.51 -26.33 -15.35
N HIS A 274 -7.53 -25.09 -15.84
CA HIS A 274 -6.38 -24.38 -16.40
C HIS A 274 -5.68 -23.47 -15.38
N VAL A 275 -6.17 -23.38 -14.15
CA VAL A 275 -5.53 -22.67 -13.04
C VAL A 275 -4.79 -23.68 -12.18
N ILE A 276 -3.47 -23.55 -12.08
CA ILE A 276 -2.62 -24.51 -11.35
C ILE A 276 -2.31 -24.06 -9.93
N ASN A 277 -2.44 -22.77 -9.66
CA ASN A 277 -2.19 -22.21 -8.33
C ASN A 277 -3.00 -20.92 -8.12
N VAL A 278 -3.58 -20.75 -6.95
CA VAL A 278 -4.16 -19.50 -6.49
C VAL A 278 -3.48 -19.12 -5.18
N VAL A 279 -2.78 -17.98 -5.18
CA VAL A 279 -2.17 -17.46 -3.95
C VAL A 279 -3.30 -17.14 -2.95
N PRO A 280 -3.19 -17.55 -1.67
CA PRO A 280 -4.22 -17.25 -0.68
C PRO A 280 -4.61 -15.76 -0.70
N ALA A 281 -5.89 -15.48 -0.95
CA ALA A 281 -6.45 -14.13 -1.01
C ALA A 281 -6.82 -13.68 0.41
N ASP A 282 -5.87 -13.11 1.15
CA ASP A 282 -6.12 -12.68 2.52
C ASP A 282 -7.01 -11.44 2.56
N THR A 283 -6.82 -10.52 1.59
CA THR A 283 -7.58 -9.27 1.50
C THR A 283 -8.23 -9.08 0.12
N ASN A 284 -8.02 -7.96 -0.53
CA ASN A 284 -8.66 -7.58 -1.79
C ASN A 284 -7.87 -7.94 -3.06
N ILE A 285 -6.76 -8.67 -2.95
CA ILE A 285 -5.91 -9.04 -4.08
C ILE A 285 -5.99 -10.55 -4.32
N VAL A 286 -6.28 -10.94 -5.55
CA VAL A 286 -6.27 -12.33 -6.02
C VAL A 286 -5.19 -12.49 -7.08
N ILE A 287 -4.22 -13.35 -6.83
CA ILE A 287 -3.17 -13.71 -7.79
C ILE A 287 -3.31 -15.19 -8.09
N PHE A 288 -3.32 -15.54 -9.36
CA PHE A 288 -3.40 -16.93 -9.79
C PHE A 288 -2.47 -17.21 -10.96
N GLU A 289 -2.08 -18.47 -11.10
CA GLU A 289 -1.20 -18.96 -12.12
C GLU A 289 -1.94 -19.93 -13.05
N LEU A 290 -1.81 -19.68 -14.34
CA LEU A 290 -2.34 -20.53 -15.40
C LEU A 290 -1.33 -21.64 -15.73
N ASP A 291 -1.80 -22.77 -16.23
CA ASP A 291 -0.93 -23.82 -16.74
C ASP A 291 -0.11 -23.34 -17.95
N LYS A 292 0.91 -24.11 -18.31
CA LYS A 292 1.85 -23.76 -19.40
C LYS A 292 1.22 -23.63 -20.79
N LYS A 293 -0.03 -24.14 -20.97
CA LYS A 293 -0.75 -24.05 -22.25
C LYS A 293 -1.49 -22.73 -22.39
N HIS A 294 -1.68 -21.99 -21.30
CA HIS A 294 -2.44 -20.75 -21.25
C HIS A 294 -1.51 -19.56 -20.93
N HIS A 295 -1.39 -18.64 -21.85
CA HIS A 295 -0.66 -17.38 -21.65
C HIS A 295 -1.56 -16.35 -20.95
N ALA A 296 -1.04 -15.69 -19.93
CA ALA A 296 -1.77 -14.66 -19.16
C ALA A 296 -2.31 -13.53 -20.06
N ASN A 297 -1.55 -13.09 -21.07
CA ASN A 297 -2.02 -12.05 -22.00
C ASN A 297 -3.27 -12.49 -22.75
N HIS A 298 -3.29 -13.72 -23.29
CA HIS A 298 -4.45 -14.23 -24.02
C HIS A 298 -5.68 -14.41 -23.11
N PHE A 299 -5.45 -14.86 -21.88
CA PHE A 299 -6.52 -14.97 -20.87
C PHE A 299 -7.12 -13.61 -20.52
N VAL A 300 -6.27 -12.60 -20.31
CA VAL A 300 -6.69 -11.21 -20.05
C VAL A 300 -7.45 -10.62 -21.26
N GLU A 301 -7.03 -10.91 -22.49
CA GLU A 301 -7.73 -10.50 -23.72
C GLU A 301 -9.12 -11.12 -23.80
N LYS A 302 -9.26 -12.43 -23.52
CA LYS A 302 -10.57 -13.09 -23.46
C LYS A 302 -11.50 -12.47 -22.42
N LEU A 303 -11.00 -12.15 -21.22
CA LEU A 303 -11.78 -11.43 -20.21
C LEU A 303 -12.21 -10.05 -20.70
N LEU A 304 -11.32 -9.33 -21.37
CA LEU A 304 -11.62 -8.02 -21.92
C LEU A 304 -12.71 -8.09 -23.03
N ASP A 305 -12.78 -9.19 -23.80
CA ASP A 305 -13.83 -9.42 -24.76
C ASP A 305 -15.23 -9.53 -24.11
N HIS A 306 -15.25 -9.91 -22.84
CA HIS A 306 -16.47 -9.96 -22.01
C HIS A 306 -16.64 -8.71 -21.11
N GLY A 307 -15.91 -7.62 -21.37
CA GLY A 307 -16.03 -6.38 -20.62
C GLY A 307 -15.32 -6.39 -19.25
N ILE A 308 -14.51 -7.42 -18.94
CA ILE A 308 -13.77 -7.53 -17.70
C ILE A 308 -12.32 -7.14 -17.93
N LYS A 309 -11.84 -6.11 -17.25
CA LYS A 309 -10.50 -5.58 -17.37
C LYS A 309 -9.64 -5.97 -16.17
N CYS A 310 -8.50 -6.60 -16.41
CA CYS A 310 -7.52 -6.98 -15.40
C CYS A 310 -6.10 -6.87 -15.95
N ASN A 311 -5.09 -7.19 -15.14
CA ASN A 311 -3.69 -7.11 -15.53
C ASN A 311 -3.00 -8.48 -15.45
N THR A 312 -2.08 -8.73 -16.38
CA THR A 312 -1.08 -9.78 -16.21
C THR A 312 -0.10 -9.41 -15.09
N PHE A 313 0.41 -10.43 -14.40
CA PHE A 313 1.34 -10.26 -13.28
C PHE A 313 2.64 -11.06 -13.44
N GLY A 314 2.74 -11.74 -14.55
CA GLY A 314 3.82 -12.58 -15.05
C GLY A 314 3.39 -13.30 -16.33
N PRO A 315 4.23 -14.11 -16.97
CA PRO A 315 3.89 -14.79 -18.22
C PRO A 315 2.66 -15.72 -18.14
N GLN A 316 2.46 -16.39 -16.99
CA GLN A 316 1.31 -17.23 -16.66
C GLN A 316 0.49 -16.68 -15.50
N MET A 317 0.87 -15.53 -14.92
CA MET A 317 0.21 -15.00 -13.74
C MET A 317 -0.75 -13.88 -14.09
N VAL A 318 -1.91 -13.89 -13.46
CA VAL A 318 -2.93 -12.84 -13.55
C VAL A 318 -3.26 -12.33 -12.17
N ARG A 319 -3.56 -11.04 -12.06
CA ARG A 319 -3.98 -10.41 -10.80
C ARG A 319 -5.32 -9.70 -10.97
N PHE A 320 -6.24 -9.98 -10.05
CA PHE A 320 -7.45 -9.21 -9.82
C PHE A 320 -7.32 -8.42 -8.52
N VAL A 321 -7.90 -7.24 -8.49
CA VAL A 321 -8.02 -6.42 -7.28
C VAL A 321 -9.47 -5.94 -7.16
N THR A 322 -10.14 -6.32 -6.09
CA THR A 322 -11.50 -5.87 -5.78
C THR A 322 -11.46 -4.53 -5.05
N HIS A 323 -12.47 -3.70 -5.27
CA HIS A 323 -12.51 -2.35 -4.74
C HIS A 323 -13.92 -1.73 -4.78
N LEU A 324 -14.05 -0.51 -4.26
CA LEU A 324 -15.28 0.26 -4.10
C LEU A 324 -16.23 0.26 -5.33
N ASP A 325 -15.68 0.34 -6.55
CA ASP A 325 -16.47 0.44 -7.78
C ASP A 325 -16.85 -0.93 -8.36
N VAL A 326 -16.59 -2.03 -7.63
CA VAL A 326 -16.94 -3.40 -8.05
C VAL A 326 -18.06 -3.94 -7.16
N SER A 327 -19.27 -4.05 -7.71
CA SER A 327 -20.43 -4.56 -7.00
C SER A 327 -20.47 -6.09 -6.95
N SER A 328 -21.29 -6.65 -6.04
CA SER A 328 -21.52 -8.11 -5.97
C SER A 328 -22.07 -8.66 -7.29
N THR A 329 -22.96 -7.93 -7.98
CA THR A 329 -23.46 -8.32 -9.30
C THR A 329 -22.36 -8.42 -10.35
N MET A 330 -21.39 -7.50 -10.34
CA MET A 330 -20.23 -7.53 -11.23
C MET A 330 -19.32 -8.73 -10.92
N ILE A 331 -19.20 -9.12 -9.65
CA ILE A 331 -18.46 -10.32 -9.24
C ILE A 331 -19.18 -11.58 -9.76
N ASP A 332 -20.50 -11.68 -9.60
CA ASP A 332 -21.27 -12.81 -10.11
C ASP A 332 -21.12 -12.94 -11.63
N GLN A 333 -21.21 -11.84 -12.37
CA GLN A 333 -20.95 -11.80 -13.81
C GLN A 333 -19.54 -12.27 -14.15
N THR A 334 -18.53 -11.81 -13.39
CA THR A 334 -17.13 -12.24 -13.59
C THR A 334 -16.98 -13.75 -13.37
N ILE A 335 -17.60 -14.29 -12.34
CA ILE A 335 -17.59 -15.73 -12.03
C ILE A 335 -18.23 -16.54 -13.19
N GLU A 336 -19.35 -16.09 -13.73
CA GLU A 336 -20.00 -16.75 -14.87
C GLU A 336 -19.13 -16.74 -16.14
N VAL A 337 -18.38 -15.65 -16.36
CA VAL A 337 -17.45 -15.57 -17.48
C VAL A 337 -16.24 -16.50 -17.25
N LEU A 338 -15.67 -16.51 -16.05
CA LEU A 338 -14.53 -17.38 -15.69
C LEU A 338 -14.84 -18.85 -15.92
N LYS A 339 -16.05 -19.31 -15.60
CA LYS A 339 -16.51 -20.69 -15.83
C LYS A 339 -16.63 -21.07 -17.31
N LYS A 340 -16.72 -20.09 -18.22
CA LYS A 340 -16.91 -20.29 -19.67
C LYS A 340 -15.64 -20.12 -20.49
N ILE A 341 -14.63 -19.48 -19.93
CA ILE A 341 -13.33 -19.26 -20.61
C ILE A 341 -12.44 -20.50 -20.41
N HIS A 342 -12.01 -21.07 -21.54
CA HIS A 342 -11.08 -22.21 -21.60
C HIS A 342 -9.79 -21.83 -22.30
#